data_f1841887ec87034d12d20a08c97461f4
#
_entry.id   f1841887ec87034d12d20a08c97461f4
#
_cell.length_a   1.000
_cell.length_b   1.000
_cell.length_c   1.000
_cell.angle_alpha   90.00
_cell.angle_beta   90.00
_cell.angle_gamma   90.00
#
_symmetry.space_group_name_H-M   'P 1'
#
loop_
_entity.id
_entity.type
_entity.pdbx_description
1 polymer ?
#
loop_
_entity_poly.entity_id
_entity_poly.type
_entity_poly.pdbx_seq_one_letter_code
_entity_poly.pdbx_strand_id
1 'polypeptide(L)'
;MNRVVRWLVPLGALLAGVMLGRSGQRRQPGLPSDPPEPDANSDTRQAPDPEDPAKPDSPADLSKPSVLYVLRKTAREFSTDQCTDLAAALTYYAVLSLFPALVVVVSLLGVFGQGQRTTDAVLQIVEDLGPSSAVDTLRTPIQQLVEAPSAGFALAAGIAGALWSASGYIGAFARAMNRIYEVEEGRPMWKLRPLQLLLTFVGLVSAALVALMLAVSGPIADAVGGVIGLGEQAQQVWSIARWPVVLTFVILAVAVLYHSAPNVRQPKFRWISIGAGVAILVWILASVGFGFYVGNFGSYNKTYGALAGVIVFLLWLWLTNVALLFGAELDAELERGRQLQAGIAAERDLQLPPRDSRVAEKNRIKAEKDIARGRALRRSRGRDDG
;
A
#
# COMPACT_ATOMS: atom_id res chain seq x y z
N MET A 1 17.29 32.35 -1.02
CA MET A 1 16.01 31.75 -0.65
C MET A 1 15.05 31.51 -1.84
N ASN A 2 15.49 31.62 -3.11
CA ASN A 2 14.59 31.62 -4.30
C ASN A 2 14.83 30.51 -5.35
N ARG A 3 15.62 29.49 -5.07
CA ARG A 3 15.83 28.38 -6.04
C ARG A 3 15.06 27.09 -5.71
N VAL A 4 14.73 26.85 -4.46
CA VAL A 4 13.99 25.65 -4.01
C VAL A 4 12.49 25.76 -4.34
N VAL A 5 11.92 26.96 -4.29
CA VAL A 5 10.49 27.20 -4.58
C VAL A 5 10.15 26.97 -6.07
N ARG A 6 11.11 27.11 -6.98
CA ARG A 6 10.89 26.92 -8.44
C ARG A 6 10.66 25.49 -8.88
N TRP A 7 11.04 24.50 -8.05
CA TRP A 7 10.86 23.07 -8.33
C TRP A 7 9.62 22.47 -7.65
N LEU A 8 9.09 23.11 -6.61
CA LEU A 8 7.89 22.64 -5.91
C LEU A 8 6.58 22.98 -6.65
N VAL A 9 6.58 24.04 -7.46
CA VAL A 9 5.39 24.47 -8.22
C VAL A 9 4.93 23.45 -9.27
N PRO A 10 5.81 22.80 -10.09
CA PRO A 10 5.35 21.82 -11.06
C PRO A 10 4.88 20.50 -10.42
N LEU A 11 5.42 20.09 -9.26
CA LEU A 11 4.98 18.88 -8.55
C LEU A 11 3.61 19.08 -7.87
N GLY A 12 3.39 20.23 -7.27
CA GLY A 12 2.09 20.60 -6.72
C GLY A 12 1.00 20.74 -7.79
N ALA A 13 1.35 21.26 -8.97
CA ALA A 13 0.45 21.38 -10.12
C ALA A 13 0.10 20.01 -10.72
N LEU A 14 1.03 19.03 -10.69
CA LEU A 14 0.78 17.65 -11.13
C LEU A 14 -0.17 16.94 -10.18
N LEU A 15 0.01 17.07 -8.87
CA LEU A 15 -0.89 16.51 -7.86
C LEU A 15 -2.26 17.20 -7.85
N ALA A 16 -2.31 18.51 -8.01
CA ALA A 16 -3.57 19.26 -8.14
C ALA A 16 -4.31 18.95 -9.46
N GLY A 17 -3.59 18.71 -10.56
CA GLY A 17 -4.15 18.30 -11.85
C GLY A 17 -4.80 16.91 -11.82
N VAL A 18 -4.26 15.99 -11.04
CA VAL A 18 -4.82 14.64 -10.81
C VAL A 18 -6.10 14.72 -9.95
N MET A 19 -6.16 15.66 -8.99
CA MET A 19 -7.35 15.81 -8.12
C MET A 19 -8.51 16.58 -8.78
N LEU A 20 -8.26 17.36 -9.83
CA LEU A 20 -9.27 18.18 -10.50
C LEU A 20 -9.72 17.64 -11.86
N GLY A 21 -9.60 16.31 -12.09
CA GLY A 21 -10.00 15.63 -13.32
C GLY A 21 -11.43 16.00 -13.76
N ARG A 22 -11.52 17.03 -14.61
CA ARG A 22 -12.76 17.41 -15.29
C ARG A 22 -13.14 16.32 -16.29
N SER A 23 -14.26 15.67 -16.06
CA SER A 23 -15.01 14.83 -17.00
C SER A 23 -15.45 15.67 -18.22
N GLY A 24 -14.57 15.79 -19.18
CA GLY A 24 -14.88 16.36 -20.49
C GLY A 24 -14.65 15.31 -21.57
N GLN A 25 -15.68 14.57 -21.93
CA GLN A 25 -15.67 13.76 -23.17
C GLN A 25 -15.49 14.68 -24.37
N ARG A 26 -14.25 14.89 -24.82
CA ARG A 26 -13.98 15.40 -26.16
C ARG A 26 -13.94 14.21 -27.11
N ARG A 27 -14.91 14.16 -28.05
CA ARG A 27 -14.82 13.32 -29.24
C ARG A 27 -13.49 13.58 -29.92
N GLN A 28 -12.65 12.55 -30.00
CA GLN A 28 -11.40 12.59 -30.78
C GLN A 28 -11.73 12.56 -32.27
N PRO A 29 -11.03 13.35 -33.11
CA PRO A 29 -11.09 13.16 -34.57
C PRO A 29 -10.49 11.80 -34.94
N GLY A 30 -11.07 11.13 -35.93
CA GLY A 30 -10.77 9.76 -36.31
C GLY A 30 -9.26 9.47 -36.41
N LEU A 31 -8.81 8.52 -35.63
CA LEU A 31 -7.52 7.86 -35.80
C LEU A 31 -7.54 7.06 -37.11
N PRO A 32 -6.38 6.89 -37.77
CA PRO A 32 -6.26 6.03 -38.92
C PRO A 32 -6.76 4.62 -38.59
N SER A 33 -7.45 3.99 -39.53
CA SER A 33 -7.99 2.64 -39.39
C SER A 33 -7.00 1.69 -38.76
N ASP A 34 -7.40 1.09 -37.64
CA ASP A 34 -6.61 0.10 -36.90
C ASP A 34 -6.06 -0.96 -37.85
N PRO A 35 -4.82 -1.41 -37.66
CA PRO A 35 -4.34 -2.63 -38.27
C PRO A 35 -5.28 -3.77 -37.85
N PRO A 36 -5.46 -4.81 -38.72
CA PRO A 36 -6.38 -5.90 -38.47
C PRO A 36 -6.18 -6.47 -37.08
N GLU A 37 -7.30 -6.68 -36.34
CA GLU A 37 -7.27 -7.31 -35.02
C GLU A 37 -6.38 -8.56 -35.06
N PRO A 38 -5.44 -8.73 -34.13
CA PRO A 38 -4.70 -9.98 -34.02
C PRO A 38 -5.73 -11.09 -33.80
N ASP A 39 -5.65 -12.13 -34.63
CA ASP A 39 -6.51 -13.29 -34.58
C ASP A 39 -6.79 -13.72 -33.12
N ALA A 40 -8.05 -14.00 -32.82
CA ALA A 40 -8.52 -14.50 -31.52
C ALA A 40 -7.84 -15.80 -31.05
N ASN A 41 -6.86 -16.29 -31.80
CA ASN A 41 -6.02 -17.45 -31.51
C ASN A 41 -4.68 -17.08 -30.83
N SER A 42 -4.49 -15.81 -30.45
CA SER A 42 -3.28 -15.37 -29.73
C SER A 42 -3.27 -15.72 -28.23
N ASP A 43 -4.29 -16.41 -27.74
CA ASP A 43 -4.51 -16.75 -26.31
C ASP A 43 -3.55 -17.81 -25.75
N THR A 44 -2.56 -18.27 -26.52
CA THR A 44 -1.54 -19.24 -26.07
C THR A 44 -0.12 -18.67 -26.03
N ARG A 45 0.10 -17.39 -26.29
CA ARG A 45 1.41 -16.79 -26.07
C ARG A 45 1.64 -16.68 -24.56
N GLN A 46 2.51 -17.54 -24.05
CA GLN A 46 3.04 -17.38 -22.69
C GLN A 46 3.60 -15.97 -22.55
N ALA A 47 3.16 -15.24 -21.53
CA ALA A 47 3.70 -13.94 -21.23
C ALA A 47 5.24 -14.04 -21.15
N PRO A 48 5.99 -13.06 -21.70
CA PRO A 48 7.45 -13.09 -21.72
C PRO A 48 8.00 -13.19 -20.30
N ASP A 49 9.21 -13.77 -20.18
CA ASP A 49 9.88 -13.86 -18.89
C ASP A 49 10.02 -12.46 -18.28
N PRO A 50 9.66 -12.25 -16.99
CA PRO A 50 9.90 -11.00 -16.29
C PRO A 50 11.36 -10.52 -16.41
N GLU A 51 12.32 -11.46 -16.52
CA GLU A 51 13.75 -11.24 -16.61
C GLU A 51 14.30 -11.42 -18.06
N ASP A 52 13.45 -11.27 -19.08
CA ASP A 52 13.87 -11.37 -20.48
C ASP A 52 15.13 -10.50 -20.72
N PRO A 53 16.22 -11.09 -21.27
CA PRO A 53 17.48 -10.36 -21.51
C PRO A 53 17.36 -9.17 -22.45
N ALA A 54 16.30 -9.08 -23.26
CA ALA A 54 16.04 -7.92 -24.11
C ALA A 54 15.56 -6.69 -23.31
N LYS A 55 15.08 -6.90 -22.07
CA LYS A 55 14.61 -5.81 -21.23
C LYS A 55 15.78 -5.06 -20.58
N PRO A 56 15.69 -3.72 -20.44
CA PRO A 56 16.68 -2.95 -19.70
C PRO A 56 16.93 -3.50 -18.28
N ASP A 57 18.18 -3.60 -17.89
CA ASP A 57 18.59 -4.15 -16.61
C ASP A 57 18.49 -3.15 -15.46
N SER A 58 18.50 -1.86 -15.76
CA SER A 58 18.51 -0.78 -14.77
C SER A 58 17.55 0.34 -15.20
N PRO A 59 16.95 1.09 -14.23
CA PRO A 59 16.18 2.29 -14.55
C PRO A 59 16.98 3.34 -15.30
N ALA A 60 18.30 3.38 -15.11
CA ALA A 60 19.19 4.28 -15.82
C ALA A 60 19.31 3.93 -17.32
N ASP A 61 18.98 2.70 -17.71
CA ASP A 61 19.03 2.21 -19.09
C ASP A 61 17.73 2.53 -19.86
N LEU A 62 16.72 3.08 -19.18
CA LEU A 62 15.52 3.58 -19.84
C LEU A 62 15.82 4.86 -20.61
N SER A 63 15.42 4.88 -21.88
CA SER A 63 15.55 6.06 -22.72
C SER A 63 14.69 7.23 -22.21
N LYS A 64 15.10 8.46 -22.51
CA LYS A 64 14.30 9.66 -22.15
C LYS A 64 12.84 9.60 -22.62
N PRO A 65 12.55 9.17 -23.88
CA PRO A 65 11.17 8.96 -24.33
C PRO A 65 10.41 7.93 -23.50
N SER A 66 11.05 6.80 -23.11
CA SER A 66 10.44 5.78 -22.25
C SER A 66 10.11 6.33 -20.87
N VAL A 67 11.01 7.07 -20.24
CA VAL A 67 10.76 7.70 -18.93
C VAL A 67 9.59 8.69 -19.01
N LEU A 68 9.56 9.55 -20.04
CA LEU A 68 8.46 10.50 -20.20
C LEU A 68 7.11 9.82 -20.44
N TYR A 69 7.12 8.72 -21.22
CA TYR A 69 5.95 7.88 -21.43
C TYR A 69 5.48 7.30 -20.10
N VAL A 70 6.36 6.67 -19.32
CA VAL A 70 6.07 6.09 -18.00
C VAL A 70 5.42 7.12 -17.09
N LEU A 71 6.02 8.30 -16.90
CA LEU A 71 5.48 9.33 -16.01
C LEU A 71 4.08 9.80 -16.42
N ARG A 72 3.86 9.99 -17.72
CA ARG A 72 2.52 10.38 -18.22
C ARG A 72 1.50 9.26 -18.06
N LYS A 73 1.93 8.04 -18.33
CA LYS A 73 1.09 6.85 -18.23
C LYS A 73 0.71 6.61 -16.77
N THR A 74 1.67 6.65 -15.82
CA THR A 74 1.41 6.56 -14.37
C THR A 74 0.33 7.54 -13.93
N ALA A 75 0.44 8.82 -14.29
CA ALA A 75 -0.55 9.83 -13.90
C ALA A 75 -1.94 9.54 -14.48
N ARG A 76 -2.01 9.01 -15.70
CA ARG A 76 -3.27 8.66 -16.36
C ARG A 76 -3.87 7.38 -15.77
N GLU A 77 -3.09 6.32 -15.64
CA GLU A 77 -3.59 5.04 -15.13
C GLU A 77 -3.96 5.13 -13.65
N PHE A 78 -3.24 5.91 -12.86
CA PHE A 78 -3.64 6.22 -11.49
C PHE A 78 -5.10 6.72 -11.39
N SER A 79 -5.53 7.54 -12.38
CA SER A 79 -6.91 8.01 -12.47
C SER A 79 -7.85 6.97 -13.08
N THR A 80 -7.41 6.25 -14.12
CA THR A 80 -8.19 5.21 -14.82
C THR A 80 -8.51 4.05 -13.88
N ASP A 81 -7.53 3.64 -13.08
CA ASP A 81 -7.67 2.58 -12.09
C ASP A 81 -8.41 3.00 -10.82
N GLN A 82 -8.82 4.28 -10.78
CA GLN A 82 -9.54 4.83 -9.63
C GLN A 82 -8.76 4.65 -8.31
N CYS A 83 -7.44 4.87 -8.35
CA CYS A 83 -6.58 4.66 -7.20
C CYS A 83 -6.99 5.49 -5.98
N THR A 84 -7.63 6.65 -6.17
CA THR A 84 -8.22 7.45 -5.07
C THR A 84 -9.35 6.72 -4.36
N ASP A 85 -10.19 5.98 -5.09
CA ASP A 85 -11.30 5.20 -4.52
C ASP A 85 -10.76 3.91 -3.87
N LEU A 86 -9.76 3.28 -4.49
CA LEU A 86 -9.04 2.17 -3.88
C LEU A 86 -8.36 2.61 -2.57
N ALA A 87 -7.76 3.82 -2.53
CA ALA A 87 -7.19 4.38 -1.32
C ALA A 87 -8.24 4.63 -0.23
N ALA A 88 -9.45 5.06 -0.59
CA ALA A 88 -10.56 5.20 0.35
C ALA A 88 -11.02 3.84 0.91
N ALA A 89 -11.11 2.81 0.06
CA ALA A 89 -11.39 1.46 0.50
C ALA A 89 -10.29 0.92 1.44
N LEU A 90 -9.02 1.15 1.11
CA LEU A 90 -7.88 0.79 1.97
C LEU A 90 -7.94 1.52 3.32
N THR A 91 -8.34 2.79 3.33
CA THR A 91 -8.51 3.57 4.56
C THR A 91 -9.57 2.96 5.47
N TYR A 92 -10.70 2.53 4.90
CA TYR A 92 -11.73 1.80 5.64
C TYR A 92 -11.16 0.52 6.28
N TYR A 93 -10.44 -0.31 5.51
CA TYR A 93 -9.82 -1.52 6.05
C TYR A 93 -8.71 -1.23 7.07
N ALA A 94 -7.94 -0.14 6.88
CA ALA A 94 -6.93 0.29 7.85
C ALA A 94 -7.56 0.64 9.20
N VAL A 95 -8.66 1.40 9.20
CA VAL A 95 -9.41 1.74 10.42
C VAL A 95 -9.96 0.50 11.11
N LEU A 96 -10.57 -0.42 10.36
CA LEU A 96 -11.06 -1.69 10.92
C LEU A 96 -9.92 -2.55 11.49
N SER A 97 -8.72 -2.47 10.91
CA SER A 97 -7.54 -3.22 11.34
C SER A 97 -6.84 -2.58 12.53
N LEU A 98 -7.07 -1.30 12.81
CA LEU A 98 -6.32 -0.54 13.82
C LEU A 98 -6.45 -1.15 15.21
N PHE A 99 -7.66 -1.47 15.64
CA PHE A 99 -7.92 -2.07 16.94
C PHE A 99 -7.26 -3.45 17.12
N PRO A 100 -7.50 -4.42 16.20
CA PRO A 100 -6.80 -5.70 16.22
C PRO A 100 -5.28 -5.57 16.13
N ALA A 101 -4.78 -4.64 15.31
CA ALA A 101 -3.34 -4.40 15.16
C ALA A 101 -2.71 -3.91 16.48
N LEU A 102 -3.34 -2.97 17.18
CA LEU A 102 -2.88 -2.50 18.48
C LEU A 102 -2.80 -3.64 19.50
N VAL A 103 -3.80 -4.54 19.53
CA VAL A 103 -3.78 -5.70 20.42
C VAL A 103 -2.56 -6.58 20.15
N VAL A 104 -2.25 -6.86 18.89
CA VAL A 104 -1.09 -7.68 18.51
C VAL A 104 0.23 -6.97 18.87
N VAL A 105 0.36 -5.69 18.55
CA VAL A 105 1.57 -4.90 18.85
C VAL A 105 1.81 -4.85 20.35
N VAL A 106 0.81 -4.53 21.15
CA VAL A 106 0.90 -4.49 22.63
C VAL A 106 1.27 -5.87 23.19
N SER A 107 0.65 -6.94 22.66
CA SER A 107 0.95 -8.31 23.09
C SER A 107 2.38 -8.71 22.77
N LEU A 108 2.89 -8.35 21.58
CA LEU A 108 4.28 -8.60 21.19
C LEU A 108 5.26 -7.85 22.09
N LEU A 109 4.98 -6.59 22.39
CA LEU A 109 5.82 -5.77 23.29
C LEU A 109 5.75 -6.27 24.73
N GLY A 110 4.59 -6.77 25.19
CA GLY A 110 4.40 -7.37 26.51
C GLY A 110 5.23 -8.63 26.76
N VAL A 111 5.54 -9.41 25.73
CA VAL A 111 6.41 -10.60 25.82
C VAL A 111 7.84 -10.23 26.21
N PHE A 112 8.30 -9.01 25.92
CA PHE A 112 9.63 -8.51 26.28
C PHE A 112 9.73 -7.97 27.73
N GLY A 113 8.75 -8.23 28.59
CA GLY A 113 8.87 -8.09 30.04
C GLY A 113 8.67 -6.66 30.61
N GLN A 114 8.16 -5.71 29.84
CA GLN A 114 7.91 -4.33 30.29
C GLN A 114 6.45 -3.89 30.17
N GLY A 115 5.50 -4.77 30.49
CA GLY A 115 4.10 -4.58 30.22
C GLY A 115 3.53 -3.20 30.61
N GLN A 116 3.76 -2.70 31.80
CA GLN A 116 3.25 -1.39 32.25
C GLN A 116 3.92 -0.21 31.53
N ARG A 117 5.26 -0.20 31.42
CA ARG A 117 5.98 0.88 30.73
C ARG A 117 5.65 0.95 29.25
N THR A 118 5.41 -0.20 28.63
CA THR A 118 5.01 -0.28 27.21
C THR A 118 3.57 0.21 27.03
N THR A 119 2.68 -0.12 27.96
CA THR A 119 1.30 0.40 27.99
C THR A 119 1.28 1.92 28.06
N ASP A 120 2.05 2.49 28.98
CA ASP A 120 2.15 3.92 29.15
C ASP A 120 2.74 4.61 27.92
N ALA A 121 3.78 4.04 27.30
CA ALA A 121 4.37 4.57 26.06
C ALA A 121 3.39 4.51 24.88
N VAL A 122 2.63 3.42 24.71
CA VAL A 122 1.62 3.30 23.65
C VAL A 122 0.46 4.28 23.89
N LEU A 123 0.00 4.41 25.13
CA LEU A 123 -1.04 5.38 25.48
C LEU A 123 -0.57 6.82 25.26
N GLN A 124 0.69 7.13 25.57
CA GLN A 124 1.31 8.43 25.30
C GLN A 124 1.38 8.73 23.79
N ILE A 125 1.76 7.75 22.96
CA ILE A 125 1.73 7.89 21.49
C ILE A 125 0.30 8.14 20.99
N VAL A 126 -0.70 7.46 21.55
CA VAL A 126 -2.11 7.67 21.20
C VAL A 126 -2.60 9.05 21.67
N GLU A 127 -2.13 9.53 22.82
CA GLU A 127 -2.42 10.86 23.36
C GLU A 127 -1.79 11.96 22.50
N ASP A 128 -0.57 11.76 22.03
CA ASP A 128 0.15 12.72 21.16
C ASP A 128 -0.42 12.77 19.74
N LEU A 129 -1.02 11.68 19.26
CA LEU A 129 -1.51 11.55 17.87
C LEU A 129 -3.04 11.66 17.75
N GLY A 130 -3.79 11.53 18.84
CA GLY A 130 -5.24 11.43 18.81
C GLY A 130 -5.96 12.25 19.89
N PRO A 131 -7.31 12.30 19.83
CA PRO A 131 -8.09 12.93 20.89
C PRO A 131 -7.99 12.12 22.20
N SER A 132 -8.01 12.81 23.35
CA SER A 132 -7.96 12.20 24.70
C SER A 132 -9.02 11.10 24.92
N SER A 133 -10.17 11.20 24.26
CA SER A 133 -11.22 10.17 24.28
C SER A 133 -10.79 8.83 23.68
N ALA A 134 -9.82 8.81 22.76
CA ALA A 134 -9.24 7.58 22.23
C ALA A 134 -8.38 6.87 23.27
N VAL A 135 -7.63 7.63 24.07
CA VAL A 135 -6.84 7.09 25.20
C VAL A 135 -7.75 6.41 26.22
N ASP A 136 -8.86 7.07 26.61
CA ASP A 136 -9.80 6.51 27.56
C ASP A 136 -10.47 5.23 27.05
N THR A 137 -10.79 5.19 25.76
CA THR A 137 -11.38 4.02 25.11
C THR A 137 -10.39 2.85 25.01
N LEU A 138 -9.11 3.12 24.83
CA LEU A 138 -8.05 2.11 24.64
C LEU A 138 -7.42 1.66 25.96
N ARG A 139 -7.42 2.52 26.99
CA ARG A 139 -6.78 2.23 28.28
C ARG A 139 -7.28 0.93 28.92
N THR A 140 -8.60 0.78 29.05
CA THR A 140 -9.21 -0.41 29.68
C THR A 140 -8.94 -1.70 28.92
N PRO A 141 -9.13 -1.79 27.60
CA PRO A 141 -8.74 -2.98 26.82
C PRO A 141 -7.25 -3.31 26.90
N ILE A 142 -6.36 -2.30 26.86
CA ILE A 142 -4.92 -2.51 26.94
C ILE A 142 -4.52 -3.01 28.34
N GLN A 143 -5.04 -2.41 29.41
CA GLN A 143 -4.77 -2.87 30.78
C GLN A 143 -5.27 -4.29 31.01
N GLN A 144 -6.47 -4.62 30.56
CA GLN A 144 -7.01 -5.97 30.66
C GLN A 144 -6.15 -7.01 29.92
N LEU A 145 -5.54 -6.65 28.79
CA LEU A 145 -4.62 -7.52 28.04
C LEU A 145 -3.30 -7.74 28.79
N VAL A 146 -2.78 -6.71 29.45
CA VAL A 146 -1.52 -6.76 30.21
C VAL A 146 -1.69 -7.48 31.55
N GLU A 147 -2.84 -7.31 32.20
CA GLU A 147 -3.14 -7.87 33.53
C GLU A 147 -3.78 -9.26 33.48
N ALA A 148 -4.17 -9.75 32.29
CA ALA A 148 -4.82 -11.06 32.15
C ALA A 148 -3.89 -12.17 32.63
N PRO A 149 -4.24 -12.91 33.72
CA PRO A 149 -3.43 -14.03 34.17
C PRO A 149 -3.46 -15.10 33.07
N SER A 150 -2.32 -15.40 32.53
CA SER A 150 -1.92 -16.55 31.67
C SER A 150 -3.02 -17.56 31.26
N ALA A 151 -4.06 -17.10 30.61
CA ALA A 151 -4.92 -17.99 29.83
C ALA A 151 -4.27 -18.18 28.45
N GLY A 152 -3.15 -18.90 28.39
CA GLY A 152 -2.31 -19.01 27.18
C GLY A 152 -3.09 -19.33 25.91
N PHE A 153 -4.14 -20.16 26.01
CA PHE A 153 -5.00 -20.47 24.87
C PHE A 153 -5.89 -19.27 24.47
N ALA A 154 -6.49 -18.57 25.43
CA ALA A 154 -7.37 -17.42 25.15
C ALA A 154 -6.58 -16.24 24.56
N LEU A 155 -5.36 -16.01 25.05
CA LEU A 155 -4.45 -15.01 24.49
C LEU A 155 -4.04 -15.38 23.07
N ALA A 156 -3.63 -16.63 22.83
CA ALA A 156 -3.26 -17.09 21.48
C ALA A 156 -4.45 -17.02 20.51
N ALA A 157 -5.65 -17.39 20.94
CA ALA A 157 -6.87 -17.28 20.13
C ALA A 157 -7.24 -15.80 19.85
N GLY A 158 -7.07 -14.92 20.84
CA GLY A 158 -7.28 -13.49 20.69
C GLY A 158 -6.30 -12.85 19.68
N ILE A 159 -5.01 -13.17 19.78
CA ILE A 159 -3.98 -12.72 18.82
C ILE A 159 -4.26 -13.26 17.43
N ALA A 160 -4.62 -14.55 17.30
CA ALA A 160 -4.96 -15.16 16.02
C ALA A 160 -6.19 -14.49 15.37
N GLY A 161 -7.23 -14.22 16.16
CA GLY A 161 -8.42 -13.48 15.72
C GLY A 161 -8.12 -12.04 15.30
N ALA A 162 -7.29 -11.36 16.07
CA ALA A 162 -6.83 -10.00 15.76
C ALA A 162 -6.00 -9.98 14.45
N LEU A 163 -5.07 -10.92 14.30
CA LEU A 163 -4.26 -11.06 13.09
C LEU A 163 -5.13 -11.37 11.86
N TRP A 164 -6.14 -12.26 12.04
CA TRP A 164 -7.11 -12.54 10.98
C TRP A 164 -7.88 -11.30 10.55
N SER A 165 -8.37 -10.51 11.49
CA SER A 165 -9.10 -9.26 11.22
C SER A 165 -8.19 -8.23 10.52
N ALA A 166 -6.98 -8.01 11.04
CA ALA A 166 -6.00 -7.09 10.47
C ALA A 166 -5.59 -7.50 9.04
N SER A 167 -5.59 -8.81 8.71
CA SER A 167 -5.27 -9.29 7.36
C SER A 167 -6.24 -8.81 6.27
N GLY A 168 -7.39 -8.26 6.66
CA GLY A 168 -8.36 -7.64 5.76
C GLY A 168 -7.77 -6.48 4.95
N TYR A 169 -6.91 -5.67 5.57
CA TYR A 169 -6.17 -4.60 4.89
C TYR A 169 -5.24 -5.15 3.81
N ILE A 170 -4.43 -6.17 4.14
CA ILE A 170 -3.53 -6.80 3.16
C ILE A 170 -4.31 -7.44 2.02
N GLY A 171 -5.48 -8.03 2.31
CA GLY A 171 -6.37 -8.56 1.27
C GLY A 171 -6.92 -7.48 0.34
N ALA A 172 -7.29 -6.32 0.87
CA ALA A 172 -7.73 -5.17 0.07
C ALA A 172 -6.57 -4.60 -0.76
N PHE A 173 -5.39 -4.48 -0.16
CA PHE A 173 -4.19 -4.02 -0.84
C PHE A 173 -3.80 -4.97 -1.99
N ALA A 174 -3.84 -6.29 -1.79
CA ALA A 174 -3.58 -7.26 -2.86
C ALA A 174 -4.55 -7.11 -4.04
N ARG A 175 -5.84 -6.82 -3.78
CA ARG A 175 -6.82 -6.54 -4.85
C ARG A 175 -6.50 -5.26 -5.60
N ALA A 176 -6.10 -4.20 -4.90
CA ALA A 176 -5.68 -2.95 -5.54
C ALA A 176 -4.44 -3.18 -6.42
N MET A 177 -3.44 -3.90 -5.92
CA MET A 177 -2.24 -4.26 -6.67
C MET A 177 -2.55 -5.12 -7.90
N ASN A 178 -3.46 -6.11 -7.76
CA ASN A 178 -3.89 -6.93 -8.90
C ASN A 178 -4.56 -6.09 -9.99
N ARG A 179 -5.30 -5.03 -9.62
CA ARG A 179 -5.90 -4.10 -10.59
C ARG A 179 -4.82 -3.27 -11.30
N ILE A 180 -3.87 -2.68 -10.56
CA ILE A 180 -2.75 -1.90 -11.10
C ILE A 180 -1.89 -2.74 -12.06
N TYR A 181 -1.63 -4.01 -11.73
CA TYR A 181 -0.87 -4.93 -12.58
C TYR A 181 -1.73 -5.65 -13.63
N GLU A 182 -3.00 -5.28 -13.78
CA GLU A 182 -3.92 -5.84 -14.80
C GLU A 182 -3.99 -7.37 -14.73
N VAL A 183 -3.95 -7.96 -13.53
CA VAL A 183 -3.91 -9.41 -13.32
C VAL A 183 -5.09 -9.86 -12.47
N GLU A 184 -5.72 -10.99 -12.85
CA GLU A 184 -6.76 -11.60 -12.02
C GLU A 184 -6.18 -12.38 -10.84
N GLU A 185 -6.93 -12.43 -9.73
CA GLU A 185 -6.57 -13.27 -8.60
C GLU A 185 -6.79 -14.74 -8.93
N GLY A 186 -5.70 -15.45 -9.14
CA GLY A 186 -5.69 -16.87 -9.49
C GLY A 186 -5.31 -17.81 -8.36
N ARG A 187 -4.83 -17.29 -7.23
CA ARG A 187 -4.40 -18.08 -6.08
C ARG A 187 -5.60 -18.63 -5.32
N PRO A 188 -5.66 -19.93 -5.02
CA PRO A 188 -6.71 -20.49 -4.18
C PRO A 188 -6.58 -19.98 -2.74
N MET A 189 -7.72 -19.92 -2.03
CA MET A 189 -7.82 -19.38 -0.67
C MET A 189 -6.82 -19.97 0.32
N TRP A 190 -6.51 -21.27 0.21
CA TRP A 190 -5.55 -21.95 1.08
C TRP A 190 -4.08 -21.51 0.83
N LYS A 191 -3.75 -20.86 -0.29
CA LYS A 191 -2.47 -20.19 -0.54
C LYS A 191 -2.53 -18.70 -0.20
N LEU A 192 -3.64 -18.06 -0.57
CA LEU A 192 -3.82 -16.62 -0.43
C LEU A 192 -3.91 -16.20 1.05
N ARG A 193 -4.71 -16.91 1.87
CA ARG A 193 -4.90 -16.56 3.27
C ARG A 193 -3.64 -16.67 4.13
N PRO A 194 -2.85 -17.78 4.07
CA PRO A 194 -1.59 -17.83 4.80
C PRO A 194 -0.61 -16.72 4.40
N LEU A 195 -0.54 -16.37 3.10
CA LEU A 195 0.29 -15.28 2.64
C LEU A 195 -0.17 -13.92 3.22
N GLN A 196 -1.48 -13.65 3.21
CA GLN A 196 -2.04 -12.43 3.80
C GLN A 196 -1.75 -12.33 5.30
N LEU A 197 -1.91 -13.42 6.04
CA LEU A 197 -1.59 -13.49 7.47
C LEU A 197 -0.09 -13.27 7.71
N LEU A 198 0.77 -13.90 6.92
CA LEU A 198 2.22 -13.72 7.02
C LEU A 198 2.62 -12.26 6.76
N LEU A 199 2.12 -11.65 5.69
CA LEU A 199 2.40 -10.24 5.38
C LEU A 199 1.86 -9.30 6.46
N THR A 200 0.69 -9.60 7.03
CA THR A 200 0.15 -8.84 8.16
C THR A 200 1.05 -8.96 9.38
N PHE A 201 1.48 -10.17 9.72
CA PHE A 201 2.39 -10.40 10.84
C PHE A 201 3.71 -9.66 10.65
N VAL A 202 4.35 -9.80 9.48
CA VAL A 202 5.58 -9.07 9.13
C VAL A 202 5.37 -7.56 9.21
N GLY A 203 4.25 -7.05 8.69
CA GLY A 203 3.90 -5.62 8.76
C GLY A 203 3.74 -5.13 10.21
N LEU A 204 3.07 -5.89 11.06
CA LEU A 204 2.88 -5.55 12.47
C LEU A 204 4.19 -5.60 13.27
N VAL A 205 5.02 -6.63 13.03
CA VAL A 205 6.36 -6.70 13.63
C VAL A 205 7.22 -5.53 13.17
N SER A 206 7.15 -5.18 11.88
CA SER A 206 7.85 -4.03 11.32
C SER A 206 7.39 -2.72 11.98
N ALA A 207 6.09 -2.52 12.14
CA ALA A 207 5.54 -1.35 12.82
C ALA A 207 5.96 -1.28 14.28
N ALA A 208 5.96 -2.42 15.00
CA ALA A 208 6.43 -2.51 16.37
C ALA A 208 7.93 -2.17 16.50
N LEU A 209 8.77 -2.67 15.58
CA LEU A 209 10.19 -2.35 15.55
C LEU A 209 10.45 -0.87 15.27
N VAL A 210 9.73 -0.28 14.32
CA VAL A 210 9.81 1.17 14.03
C VAL A 210 9.39 1.97 15.26
N ALA A 211 8.27 1.62 15.90
CA ALA A 211 7.82 2.27 17.12
C ALA A 211 8.86 2.17 18.25
N LEU A 212 9.48 0.98 18.42
CA LEU A 212 10.56 0.77 19.38
C LEU A 212 11.79 1.62 19.05
N MET A 213 12.23 1.66 17.78
CA MET A 213 13.36 2.50 17.35
C MET A 213 13.13 3.98 17.64
N LEU A 214 11.88 4.45 17.45
CA LEU A 214 11.49 5.84 17.73
C LEU A 214 11.37 6.09 19.24
N ALA A 215 10.85 5.13 20.02
CA ALA A 215 10.71 5.23 21.47
C ALA A 215 12.06 5.16 22.23
N VAL A 216 13.04 4.41 21.70
CA VAL A 216 14.42 4.32 22.29
C VAL A 216 15.22 5.62 22.09
N SER A 217 14.59 6.77 22.08
CA SER A 217 15.22 8.08 22.03
C SER A 217 14.98 8.84 23.34
N GLY A 218 15.99 9.56 23.82
CA GLY A 218 15.93 10.29 25.09
C GLY A 218 16.26 9.41 26.30
N PRO A 219 15.51 9.45 27.42
CA PRO A 219 15.87 8.80 28.69
C PRO A 219 16.14 7.29 28.59
N ILE A 220 15.53 6.59 27.63
CA ILE A 220 15.75 5.17 27.39
C ILE A 220 17.09 4.95 26.69
N ALA A 221 17.47 5.80 25.73
CA ALA A 221 18.77 5.76 25.08
C ALA A 221 19.89 6.07 26.10
N ASP A 222 19.63 6.99 27.04
CA ASP A 222 20.54 7.34 28.13
C ASP A 222 20.75 6.17 29.09
N ALA A 223 19.66 5.50 29.47
CA ALA A 223 19.72 4.33 30.36
C ALA A 223 20.42 3.13 29.70
N VAL A 224 20.11 2.84 28.44
CA VAL A 224 20.75 1.75 27.67
C VAL A 224 22.20 2.11 27.36
N GLY A 225 22.49 3.35 26.95
CA GLY A 225 23.84 3.85 26.69
C GLY A 225 24.73 3.78 27.93
N GLY A 226 24.19 4.12 29.10
CA GLY A 226 24.89 4.02 30.40
C GLY A 226 25.24 2.58 30.80
N VAL A 227 24.35 1.62 30.51
CA VAL A 227 24.59 0.19 30.76
C VAL A 227 25.64 -0.42 29.81
N ILE A 228 25.64 0.03 28.53
CA ILE A 228 26.57 -0.49 27.50
C ILE A 228 27.86 0.31 27.43
N GLY A 229 27.98 1.41 28.22
CA GLY A 229 29.18 2.26 28.23
C GLY A 229 29.35 3.13 26.99
N LEU A 230 28.25 3.39 26.25
CA LEU A 230 28.24 4.28 25.10
C LEU A 230 28.20 5.74 25.60
N GLY A 231 29.26 6.50 25.37
CA GLY A 231 29.34 7.91 25.76
C GLY A 231 28.35 8.81 24.98
N GLU A 232 28.23 10.07 25.40
CA GLU A 232 27.34 11.09 24.80
C GLU A 232 27.45 11.22 23.27
N GLN A 233 28.64 10.99 22.72
CA GLN A 233 28.87 11.02 21.27
C GLN A 233 28.11 9.92 20.53
N ALA A 234 27.98 8.71 21.09
CA ALA A 234 27.26 7.63 20.49
C ALA A 234 25.73 7.89 20.48
N GLN A 235 25.22 8.59 21.52
CA GLN A 235 23.82 9.02 21.59
C GLN A 235 23.50 10.08 20.53
N GLN A 236 24.40 11.04 20.30
CA GLN A 236 24.24 12.03 19.23
C GLN A 236 24.24 11.37 17.85
N VAL A 237 25.18 10.43 17.60
CA VAL A 237 25.21 9.66 16.35
C VAL A 237 23.92 8.86 16.17
N TRP A 238 23.43 8.19 17.23
CA TRP A 238 22.17 7.45 17.16
C TRP A 238 20.96 8.34 16.88
N SER A 239 20.87 9.52 17.48
CA SER A 239 19.77 10.46 17.29
C SER A 239 19.60 10.88 15.83
N ILE A 240 20.68 10.91 15.06
CA ILE A 240 20.69 11.23 13.62
C ILE A 240 20.53 9.96 12.79
N ALA A 241 21.30 8.91 13.10
CA ALA A 241 21.37 7.67 12.33
C ALA A 241 20.04 6.88 12.34
N ARG A 242 19.24 6.99 13.39
CA ARG A 242 17.92 6.31 13.47
C ARG A 242 17.00 6.68 12.32
N TRP A 243 16.99 7.94 11.84
CA TRP A 243 16.07 8.38 10.79
C TRP A 243 16.34 7.71 9.43
N PRO A 244 17.56 7.69 8.89
CA PRO A 244 17.85 6.92 7.68
C PRO A 244 17.66 5.41 7.87
N VAL A 245 17.92 4.85 9.07
CA VAL A 245 17.65 3.42 9.35
C VAL A 245 16.16 3.13 9.29
N VAL A 246 15.32 3.90 10.00
CA VAL A 246 13.86 3.76 9.96
C VAL A 246 13.34 3.93 8.54
N LEU A 247 13.81 4.96 7.81
CA LEU A 247 13.39 5.21 6.43
C LEU A 247 13.72 4.02 5.53
N THR A 248 14.95 3.50 5.60
CA THR A 248 15.36 2.33 4.83
C THR A 248 14.51 1.11 5.17
N PHE A 249 14.24 0.89 6.45
CA PHE A 249 13.41 -0.22 6.91
C PHE A 249 11.98 -0.13 6.40
N VAL A 250 11.37 1.06 6.43
CA VAL A 250 10.03 1.30 5.90
C VAL A 250 9.99 1.10 4.38
N ILE A 251 10.99 1.60 3.63
CA ILE A 251 11.07 1.37 2.18
C ILE A 251 11.15 -0.13 1.88
N LEU A 252 11.97 -0.89 2.62
CA LEU A 252 12.07 -2.34 2.44
C LEU A 252 10.76 -3.05 2.77
N ALA A 253 10.07 -2.65 3.84
CA ALA A 253 8.77 -3.22 4.20
C ALA A 253 7.71 -2.98 3.11
N VAL A 254 7.66 -1.76 2.55
CA VAL A 254 6.77 -1.42 1.42
C VAL A 254 7.16 -2.21 0.17
N ALA A 255 8.46 -2.35 -0.13
CA ALA A 255 8.94 -3.12 -1.27
C ALA A 255 8.57 -4.61 -1.16
N VAL A 256 8.68 -5.20 0.05
CA VAL A 256 8.22 -6.58 0.31
C VAL A 256 6.71 -6.70 0.09
N LEU A 257 5.93 -5.71 0.54
CA LEU A 257 4.49 -5.68 0.34
C LEU A 257 4.14 -5.60 -1.16
N TYR A 258 4.79 -4.71 -1.91
CA TYR A 258 4.58 -4.58 -3.36
C TYR A 258 4.96 -5.86 -4.11
N HIS A 259 6.06 -6.49 -3.73
CA HIS A 259 6.48 -7.74 -4.35
C HIS A 259 5.51 -8.90 -4.06
N SER A 260 5.04 -9.02 -2.82
CA SER A 260 4.36 -10.23 -2.35
C SER A 260 2.84 -10.19 -2.48
N ALA A 261 2.23 -8.99 -2.44
CA ALA A 261 0.78 -8.86 -2.43
C ALA A 261 0.11 -9.25 -3.76
N PRO A 262 0.55 -8.79 -4.96
CA PRO A 262 -0.12 -9.10 -6.21
C PRO A 262 0.12 -10.54 -6.68
N ASN A 263 -0.81 -11.03 -7.51
CA ASN A 263 -0.71 -12.35 -8.15
C ASN A 263 0.13 -12.33 -9.43
N VAL A 264 1.20 -11.57 -9.48
CA VAL A 264 2.04 -11.43 -10.68
C VAL A 264 3.49 -11.80 -10.38
N ARG A 265 4.17 -12.42 -11.34
CA ARG A 265 5.62 -12.65 -11.27
C ARG A 265 6.32 -11.37 -11.70
N GLN A 266 6.77 -10.63 -10.70
CA GLN A 266 7.45 -9.36 -10.90
C GLN A 266 8.94 -9.55 -11.23
N PRO A 267 9.58 -8.55 -11.89
CA PRO A 267 11.02 -8.55 -12.12
C PRO A 267 11.82 -8.45 -10.81
N LYS A 268 13.14 -8.41 -10.94
CA LYS A 268 14.08 -8.33 -9.80
C LYS A 268 13.68 -7.25 -8.79
N PHE A 269 13.93 -7.54 -7.52
CA PHE A 269 13.58 -6.69 -6.37
C PHE A 269 14.06 -5.23 -6.49
N ARG A 270 15.18 -4.98 -7.16
CA ARG A 270 15.71 -3.62 -7.35
C ARG A 270 14.78 -2.65 -8.10
N TRP A 271 13.92 -3.19 -9.00
CA TRP A 271 12.93 -2.39 -9.72
C TRP A 271 11.74 -2.00 -8.85
N ILE A 272 11.31 -2.92 -7.99
CA ILE A 272 10.22 -2.71 -7.04
C ILE A 272 10.58 -1.67 -5.98
N SER A 273 11.87 -1.61 -5.58
CA SER A 273 12.31 -0.64 -4.57
C SER A 273 12.22 0.82 -5.03
N ILE A 274 12.15 1.10 -6.34
CA ILE A 274 12.00 2.48 -6.85
C ILE A 274 10.62 3.02 -6.54
N GLY A 275 9.57 2.28 -6.87
CA GLY A 275 8.21 2.69 -6.54
C GLY A 275 7.98 2.81 -5.03
N ALA A 276 8.56 1.90 -4.23
CA ALA A 276 8.53 2.01 -2.78
C ALA A 276 9.24 3.28 -2.30
N GLY A 277 10.41 3.60 -2.85
CA GLY A 277 11.13 4.84 -2.53
C GLY A 277 10.33 6.10 -2.91
N VAL A 278 9.75 6.11 -4.10
CA VAL A 278 8.89 7.21 -4.56
C VAL A 278 7.61 7.31 -3.73
N ALA A 279 6.97 6.19 -3.37
CA ALA A 279 5.82 6.18 -2.48
C ALA A 279 6.13 6.88 -1.15
N ILE A 280 7.27 6.54 -0.54
CA ILE A 280 7.70 7.16 0.72
C ILE A 280 8.01 8.65 0.54
N LEU A 281 8.68 9.02 -0.56
CA LEU A 281 8.94 10.43 -0.87
C LEU A 281 7.63 11.22 -1.02
N VAL A 282 6.68 10.69 -1.80
CA VAL A 282 5.34 11.30 -1.98
C VAL A 282 4.61 11.39 -0.64
N TRP A 283 4.69 10.33 0.18
CA TRP A 283 4.10 10.30 1.51
C TRP A 283 4.67 11.38 2.44
N ILE A 284 6.01 11.56 2.46
CA ILE A 284 6.67 12.61 3.24
C ILE A 284 6.18 13.99 2.78
N LEU A 285 6.20 14.26 1.47
CA LEU A 285 5.77 15.53 0.92
C LEU A 285 4.29 15.82 1.22
N ALA A 286 3.42 14.81 1.05
CA ALA A 286 2.00 14.88 1.36
C ALA A 286 1.78 15.12 2.86
N SER A 287 2.52 14.44 3.74
CA SER A 287 2.40 14.59 5.19
C SER A 287 2.86 15.98 5.66
N VAL A 288 3.95 16.52 5.10
CA VAL A 288 4.40 17.89 5.39
C VAL A 288 3.38 18.91 4.91
N GLY A 289 2.89 18.77 3.68
CA GLY A 289 1.84 19.64 3.13
C GLY A 289 0.53 19.59 3.94
N PHE A 290 0.15 18.39 4.35
CA PHE A 290 -1.03 18.16 5.17
C PHE A 290 -0.87 18.73 6.58
N GLY A 291 0.30 18.55 7.21
CA GLY A 291 0.60 19.16 8.50
C GLY A 291 0.53 20.71 8.46
N PHE A 292 1.06 21.31 7.38
CA PHE A 292 0.92 22.74 7.15
C PHE A 292 -0.55 23.16 6.98
N TYR A 293 -1.33 22.38 6.21
CA TYR A 293 -2.77 22.60 6.04
C TYR A 293 -3.50 22.60 7.38
N VAL A 294 -3.33 21.53 8.18
CA VAL A 294 -3.99 21.38 9.48
C VAL A 294 -3.56 22.46 10.45
N GLY A 295 -2.27 22.81 10.49
CA GLY A 295 -1.74 23.87 11.38
C GLY A 295 -2.30 25.27 11.07
N ASN A 296 -2.66 25.57 9.82
CA ASN A 296 -3.24 26.85 9.44
C ASN A 296 -4.78 26.89 9.51
N PHE A 297 -5.43 25.75 9.64
CA PHE A 297 -6.89 25.63 9.72
C PHE A 297 -7.42 25.48 11.15
N GLY A 298 -6.81 26.14 12.15
CA GLY A 298 -7.17 26.07 13.57
C GLY A 298 -8.63 26.44 13.92
N SER A 299 -9.42 26.94 12.95
CA SER A 299 -10.86 27.20 13.11
C SER A 299 -11.73 25.93 13.06
N TYR A 300 -11.21 24.80 12.55
CA TYR A 300 -11.93 23.53 12.43
C TYR A 300 -12.34 22.96 13.79
N ASN A 301 -11.48 23.10 14.81
CA ASN A 301 -11.78 22.68 16.18
C ASN A 301 -12.99 23.39 16.80
N LYS A 302 -13.27 24.63 16.41
CA LYS A 302 -14.42 25.39 16.93
C LYS A 302 -15.77 24.88 16.41
N THR A 303 -15.79 24.27 15.21
CA THR A 303 -17.03 23.83 14.56
C THR A 303 -17.28 22.34 14.77
N TYR A 304 -16.24 21.51 14.76
CA TYR A 304 -16.35 20.04 14.77
C TYR A 304 -15.89 19.39 16.07
N GLY A 305 -15.23 20.12 16.99
CA GLY A 305 -14.78 19.58 18.28
C GLY A 305 -13.94 18.31 18.13
N ALA A 306 -14.27 17.26 18.89
CA ALA A 306 -13.58 15.97 18.86
C ALA A 306 -13.63 15.26 17.48
N LEU A 307 -14.65 15.54 16.65
CA LEU A 307 -14.76 14.96 15.30
C LEU A 307 -13.70 15.50 14.34
N ALA A 308 -13.17 16.69 14.59
CA ALA A 308 -12.11 17.26 13.75
C ALA A 308 -10.87 16.36 13.71
N GLY A 309 -10.44 15.84 14.86
CA GLY A 309 -9.31 14.91 14.95
C GLY A 309 -9.53 13.62 14.16
N VAL A 310 -10.73 13.05 14.23
CA VAL A 310 -11.08 11.84 13.47
C VAL A 310 -11.04 12.11 11.96
N ILE A 311 -11.59 13.24 11.51
CA ILE A 311 -11.58 13.62 10.10
C ILE A 311 -10.14 13.82 9.59
N VAL A 312 -9.32 14.55 10.37
CA VAL A 312 -7.89 14.77 10.06
C VAL A 312 -7.15 13.44 9.96
N PHE A 313 -7.36 12.53 10.91
CA PHE A 313 -6.74 11.21 10.90
C PHE A 313 -7.16 10.36 9.69
N LEU A 314 -8.46 10.32 9.36
CA LEU A 314 -8.94 9.59 8.19
C LEU A 314 -8.37 10.15 6.88
N LEU A 315 -8.28 11.47 6.78
CA LEU A 315 -7.72 12.12 5.60
C LEU A 315 -6.21 11.84 5.47
N TRP A 316 -5.48 11.81 6.58
CA TRP A 316 -4.07 11.43 6.59
C TRP A 316 -3.87 9.96 6.20
N LEU A 317 -4.69 9.03 6.68
CA LEU A 317 -4.68 7.63 6.26
C LEU A 317 -4.99 7.50 4.76
N TRP A 318 -5.95 8.26 4.26
CA TRP A 318 -6.27 8.26 2.84
C TRP A 318 -5.10 8.76 2.00
N LEU A 319 -4.45 9.86 2.37
CA LEU A 319 -3.24 10.37 1.72
C LEU A 319 -2.09 9.34 1.75
N THR A 320 -1.94 8.63 2.86
CA THR A 320 -0.96 7.54 2.99
C THR A 320 -1.23 6.44 1.97
N ASN A 321 -2.48 5.99 1.84
CA ASN A 321 -2.85 4.97 0.86
C ASN A 321 -2.74 5.47 -0.59
N VAL A 322 -3.05 6.75 -0.85
CA VAL A 322 -2.82 7.40 -2.15
C VAL A 322 -1.35 7.35 -2.53
N ALA A 323 -0.45 7.68 -1.61
CA ALA A 323 0.99 7.65 -1.85
C ALA A 323 1.49 6.22 -2.12
N LEU A 324 1.01 5.22 -1.37
CA LEU A 324 1.33 3.81 -1.60
C LEU A 324 0.85 3.34 -2.98
N LEU A 325 -0.39 3.62 -3.36
CA LEU A 325 -0.90 3.21 -4.67
C LEU A 325 -0.21 3.94 -5.82
N PHE A 326 0.19 5.22 -5.62
CA PHE A 326 0.95 5.96 -6.63
C PHE A 326 2.32 5.32 -6.88
N GLY A 327 3.02 4.89 -5.84
CA GLY A 327 4.28 4.16 -6.00
C GLY A 327 4.12 2.81 -6.68
N ALA A 328 3.03 2.09 -6.39
CA ALA A 328 2.71 0.83 -7.03
C ALA A 328 2.40 1.00 -8.53
N GLU A 329 1.65 2.04 -8.87
CA GLU A 329 1.35 2.41 -10.25
C GLU A 329 2.63 2.77 -11.03
N LEU A 330 3.53 3.53 -10.39
CA LEU A 330 4.82 3.83 -10.99
C LEU A 330 5.64 2.57 -11.26
N ASP A 331 5.67 1.60 -10.35
CA ASP A 331 6.37 0.33 -10.55
C ASP A 331 5.78 -0.48 -11.73
N ALA A 332 4.46 -0.53 -11.85
CA ALA A 332 3.78 -1.20 -12.94
C ALA A 332 4.12 -0.54 -14.29
N GLU A 333 4.07 0.78 -14.35
CA GLU A 333 4.37 1.52 -15.58
C GLU A 333 5.87 1.56 -15.92
N LEU A 334 6.77 1.47 -14.93
CA LEU A 334 8.20 1.24 -15.17
C LEU A 334 8.44 -0.10 -15.85
N GLU A 335 7.76 -1.17 -15.41
CA GLU A 335 7.84 -2.46 -16.07
C GLU A 335 7.27 -2.42 -17.50
N ARG A 336 6.14 -1.72 -17.69
CA ARG A 336 5.60 -1.48 -19.05
C ARG A 336 6.61 -0.76 -19.93
N GLY A 337 7.25 0.28 -19.42
CA GLY A 337 8.31 1.00 -20.15
C GLY A 337 9.49 0.10 -20.53
N ARG A 338 9.90 -0.83 -19.66
CA ARG A 338 10.91 -1.85 -19.94
C ARG A 338 10.48 -2.78 -21.09
N GLN A 339 9.24 -3.26 -21.02
CA GLN A 339 8.68 -4.16 -22.02
C GLN A 339 8.62 -3.49 -23.40
N LEU A 340 8.11 -2.27 -23.46
CA LEU A 340 8.03 -1.50 -24.70
C LEU A 340 9.42 -1.21 -25.29
N GLN A 341 10.40 -0.87 -24.46
CA GLN A 341 11.77 -0.63 -24.91
C GLN A 341 12.45 -1.90 -25.41
N ALA A 342 12.05 -3.08 -24.92
CA ALA A 342 12.48 -4.39 -25.41
C ALA A 342 11.72 -4.86 -26.67
N GLY A 343 10.78 -4.06 -27.20
CA GLY A 343 9.94 -4.44 -28.34
C GLY A 343 8.79 -5.39 -27.99
N ILE A 344 8.47 -5.56 -26.70
CA ILE A 344 7.34 -6.39 -26.25
C ILE A 344 6.06 -5.54 -26.34
N ALA A 345 5.00 -6.09 -26.93
CA ALA A 345 3.71 -5.41 -27.15
C ALA A 345 2.94 -5.25 -25.82
N ALA A 346 3.31 -4.23 -25.04
CA ALA A 346 2.70 -3.89 -23.77
C ALA A 346 1.88 -2.58 -23.81
N GLU A 347 1.49 -2.13 -24.99
CA GLU A 347 0.76 -0.88 -25.19
C GLU A 347 -0.64 -0.93 -24.56
N ARG A 348 -1.30 -2.08 -24.65
CA ARG A 348 -2.65 -2.30 -24.11
C ARG A 348 -2.59 -2.85 -22.69
N ASP A 349 -1.96 -4.03 -22.53
CA ASP A 349 -1.92 -4.79 -21.30
C ASP A 349 -0.48 -5.07 -20.88
N LEU A 350 -0.23 -5.06 -19.59
CA LEU A 350 1.08 -5.40 -19.02
C LEU A 350 1.37 -6.90 -19.20
N GLN A 351 2.47 -7.23 -19.85
CA GLN A 351 2.81 -8.61 -20.21
C GLN A 351 3.62 -9.28 -19.09
N LEU A 352 2.97 -9.57 -17.96
CA LEU A 352 3.57 -10.29 -16.85
C LEU A 352 2.79 -11.57 -16.53
N PRO A 353 3.47 -12.73 -16.36
CA PRO A 353 2.80 -13.97 -16.05
C PRO A 353 2.24 -13.96 -14.61
N PRO A 354 1.03 -14.50 -14.37
CA PRO A 354 0.49 -14.66 -13.04
C PRO A 354 1.33 -15.69 -12.24
N ARG A 355 1.35 -15.55 -10.91
CA ARG A 355 1.95 -16.56 -10.02
C ARG A 355 1.13 -17.84 -9.97
N ASP A 356 -0.18 -17.71 -10.03
CA ASP A 356 -1.14 -18.82 -10.04
C ASP A 356 -2.38 -18.39 -10.83
N SER A 357 -2.86 -19.23 -11.75
CA SER A 357 -4.01 -18.96 -12.61
C SER A 357 -5.23 -19.83 -12.33
N ARG A 358 -5.13 -20.79 -11.40
CA ARG A 358 -6.14 -21.85 -11.21
C ARG A 358 -7.54 -21.32 -10.90
N VAL A 359 -7.66 -20.28 -10.07
CA VAL A 359 -8.96 -19.70 -9.72
C VAL A 359 -9.47 -18.82 -10.84
N ALA A 360 -8.61 -18.03 -11.47
CA ALA A 360 -8.95 -17.20 -12.63
C ALA A 360 -9.49 -18.07 -13.78
N GLU A 361 -8.80 -19.15 -14.13
CA GLU A 361 -9.24 -20.10 -15.16
C GLU A 361 -10.60 -20.73 -14.83
N LYS A 362 -10.78 -21.19 -13.58
CA LYS A 362 -12.07 -21.71 -13.13
C LYS A 362 -13.20 -20.69 -13.23
N ASN A 363 -12.91 -19.42 -12.94
CA ASN A 363 -13.89 -18.34 -13.02
C ASN A 363 -14.20 -18.01 -14.49
N ARG A 364 -13.19 -18.01 -15.38
CA ARG A 364 -13.37 -17.84 -16.82
C ARG A 364 -14.31 -18.89 -17.41
N ILE A 365 -14.05 -20.17 -17.12
CA ILE A 365 -14.93 -21.28 -17.57
C ILE A 365 -16.37 -21.12 -17.07
N LYS A 366 -16.57 -20.65 -15.83
CA LYS A 366 -17.91 -20.37 -15.31
C LYS A 366 -18.57 -19.21 -16.05
N ALA A 367 -17.85 -18.12 -16.26
CA ALA A 367 -18.35 -16.96 -17.00
C ALA A 367 -18.75 -17.31 -18.43
N GLU A 368 -17.96 -18.14 -19.14
CA GLU A 368 -18.27 -18.63 -20.48
C GLU A 368 -19.59 -19.45 -20.49
N LYS A 369 -19.80 -20.32 -19.49
CA LYS A 369 -21.05 -21.07 -19.33
C LYS A 369 -22.24 -20.15 -19.08
N ASP A 370 -22.07 -19.11 -18.26
CA ASP A 370 -23.16 -18.15 -17.99
C ASP A 370 -23.45 -17.27 -19.20
N ILE A 371 -22.43 -16.90 -19.98
CA ILE A 371 -22.60 -16.22 -21.28
C ILE A 371 -23.38 -17.12 -22.26
N ALA A 372 -23.03 -18.42 -22.34
CA ALA A 372 -23.73 -19.37 -23.21
C ALA A 372 -25.22 -19.51 -22.82
N ARG A 373 -25.50 -19.63 -21.51
CA ARG A 373 -26.86 -19.64 -20.98
C ARG A 373 -27.63 -18.35 -21.30
N GLY A 374 -26.96 -17.17 -21.10
CA GLY A 374 -27.56 -15.88 -21.43
C GLY A 374 -27.87 -15.75 -22.93
N ARG A 375 -27.00 -16.27 -23.80
CA ARG A 375 -27.25 -16.34 -25.25
C ARG A 375 -28.46 -17.23 -25.60
N ALA A 376 -28.61 -18.39 -24.93
CA ALA A 376 -29.76 -19.28 -25.11
C ALA A 376 -31.05 -18.58 -24.68
N LEU A 377 -31.11 -17.97 -23.50
CA LEU A 377 -32.25 -17.19 -23.01
C LEU A 377 -32.64 -16.04 -23.99
N ARG A 378 -31.64 -15.35 -24.53
CA ARG A 378 -31.89 -14.30 -25.53
C ARG A 378 -32.51 -14.86 -26.81
N ARG A 379 -32.08 -16.04 -27.29
CA ARG A 379 -32.60 -16.68 -28.51
C ARG A 379 -34.03 -17.16 -28.31
N SER A 380 -34.34 -17.82 -27.18
CA SER A 380 -35.67 -18.31 -26.83
C SER A 380 -36.63 -17.18 -26.39
N ARG A 381 -36.11 -15.95 -26.17
CA ARG A 381 -36.87 -14.82 -25.58
C ARG A 381 -37.55 -15.19 -24.25
N GLY A 382 -36.85 -16.04 -23.44
CA GLY A 382 -37.36 -16.52 -22.16
C GLY A 382 -38.53 -17.54 -22.28
N ARG A 383 -38.75 -18.12 -23.44
CA ARG A 383 -39.70 -19.23 -23.58
C ARG A 383 -38.98 -20.53 -23.21
N ASP A 384 -39.62 -21.32 -22.36
CA ASP A 384 -39.16 -22.69 -22.12
C ASP A 384 -39.51 -23.50 -23.39
N ASP A 385 -38.47 -23.85 -24.16
CA ASP A 385 -38.61 -24.87 -25.18
C ASP A 385 -38.64 -26.20 -24.40
N GLY A 386 -39.86 -26.72 -24.13
CA GLY A 386 -40.16 -27.92 -23.37
C GLY A 386 -39.48 -29.21 -23.87
#